data_be9f06cb2b464bec85e5a88e148138a0
#
_entry.id   be9f06cb2b464bec85e5a88e148138a0
#
_cell.length_a   1.000
_cell.length_b   1.000
_cell.length_c   1.000
_cell.angle_alpha   90.00
_cell.angle_beta   90.00
_cell.angle_gamma   90.00
#
_symmetry.space_group_name_H-M   'P 1'
#
loop_
_entity.id
_entity.type
_entity.pdbx_description
1 polymer ?
#
loop_
_entity_poly.entity_id
_entity_poly.type
_entity_poly.pdbx_seq_one_letter_code
_entity_poly.pdbx_strand_id
1 'polypeptide(L)'
;MSFFKKLAASAGIGAAKVDTILEKDAYFPGEEVRGTVHVKGGKIAQDIRYIDLQLNTKYVIVKDDEEHRKYATIHSFRVTGSFAIQPGEEHQFPFAFTLPLDTPITVGKVEVAVVTDLDIQGGIDKSDHDRIFVEAHPWIENVLGAIENLGFRLKKQTANKHPTSSVAFRSFKNSSSSRLPDIIVRCLMN
;
A
#
# COMPACT_ATOMS: atom_id res chain seq x y z
N MET A 1 3.87 -38.42 -11.13
CA MET A 1 4.59 -37.12 -11.13
C MET A 1 5.97 -37.32 -10.52
N SER A 2 7.04 -36.82 -11.17
CA SER A 2 8.41 -37.02 -10.69
C SER A 2 8.63 -36.26 -9.37
N PHE A 3 9.26 -36.88 -8.38
CA PHE A 3 9.66 -36.32 -7.09
C PHE A 3 10.44 -35.01 -7.26
N PHE A 4 11.29 -34.91 -8.29
CA PHE A 4 12.05 -33.72 -8.63
C PHE A 4 11.18 -32.53 -9.06
N LYS A 5 10.02 -32.76 -9.70
CA LYS A 5 9.07 -31.67 -10.03
C LYS A 5 8.40 -31.10 -8.79
N LYS A 6 8.08 -31.93 -7.79
CA LYS A 6 7.54 -31.49 -6.49
C LYS A 6 8.59 -30.69 -5.69
N LEU A 7 9.84 -31.13 -5.73
CA LEU A 7 10.94 -30.44 -5.03
C LEU A 7 11.25 -29.07 -5.69
N ALA A 8 11.21 -28.98 -7.02
CA ALA A 8 11.40 -27.72 -7.74
C ALA A 8 10.26 -26.71 -7.45
N ALA A 9 9.03 -27.20 -7.30
CA ALA A 9 7.88 -26.39 -6.93
C ALA A 9 7.99 -25.83 -5.50
N SER A 10 8.45 -26.67 -4.56
CA SER A 10 8.70 -26.22 -3.17
C SER A 10 9.84 -25.20 -3.07
N ALA A 11 10.72 -25.13 -4.07
CA ALA A 11 11.75 -24.11 -4.20
C ALA A 11 11.31 -22.87 -5.02
N GLY A 12 10.03 -22.81 -5.42
CA GLY A 12 9.47 -21.68 -6.20
C GLY A 12 9.90 -21.62 -7.67
N ILE A 13 10.66 -22.63 -8.15
CA ILE A 13 11.12 -22.70 -9.54
C ILE A 13 9.98 -23.18 -10.42
N GLY A 14 9.50 -22.31 -11.33
CA GLY A 14 8.36 -22.61 -12.21
C GLY A 14 7.01 -22.58 -11.49
N ALA A 15 6.91 -21.87 -10.38
CA ALA A 15 5.64 -21.57 -9.72
C ALA A 15 4.79 -20.60 -10.54
N ALA A 16 3.50 -20.53 -10.20
CA ALA A 16 2.60 -19.51 -10.73
C ALA A 16 3.14 -18.11 -10.47
N LYS A 17 2.76 -17.16 -11.32
CA LYS A 17 3.08 -15.74 -11.19
C LYS A 17 1.80 -14.97 -10.95
N VAL A 18 1.92 -13.90 -10.19
CA VAL A 18 0.86 -12.92 -9.97
C VAL A 18 1.36 -11.56 -10.43
N ASP A 19 0.46 -10.78 -11.03
CA ASP A 19 0.69 -9.41 -11.49
C ASP A 19 -0.62 -8.65 -11.34
N THR A 20 -0.56 -7.47 -10.75
CA THR A 20 -1.74 -6.66 -10.48
C THR A 20 -1.70 -5.42 -11.33
N ILE A 21 -2.76 -5.17 -12.08
CA ILE A 21 -2.88 -4.01 -12.94
C ILE A 21 -3.96 -3.11 -12.37
N LEU A 22 -3.58 -1.95 -11.87
CA LEU A 22 -4.48 -0.90 -11.43
C LEU A 22 -4.98 -0.07 -12.63
N GLU A 23 -6.20 0.44 -12.59
CA GLU A 23 -6.75 1.30 -13.64
C GLU A 23 -6.03 2.66 -13.73
N LYS A 24 -5.46 3.13 -12.61
CA LYS A 24 -4.66 4.34 -12.51
C LYS A 24 -3.67 4.24 -11.34
N ASP A 25 -2.74 5.16 -11.27
CA ASP A 25 -1.68 5.21 -10.27
C ASP A 25 -1.87 6.30 -9.21
N ALA A 26 -2.82 7.23 -9.40
CA ALA A 26 -3.09 8.33 -8.47
C ALA A 26 -4.55 8.33 -8.00
N TYR A 27 -4.75 8.53 -6.70
CA TYR A 27 -6.06 8.44 -6.04
C TYR A 27 -6.17 9.46 -4.90
N PHE A 28 -7.42 9.85 -4.57
CA PHE A 28 -7.73 10.58 -3.35
C PHE A 28 -8.26 9.62 -2.26
N PRO A 29 -8.02 9.88 -0.96
CA PRO A 29 -8.71 9.15 0.11
C PRO A 29 -10.23 9.21 -0.08
N GLY A 30 -10.90 8.05 0.07
CA GLY A 30 -12.34 7.90 -0.22
C GLY A 30 -12.67 7.56 -1.66
N GLU A 31 -11.69 7.61 -2.57
CA GLU A 31 -11.89 7.21 -3.96
C GLU A 31 -11.86 5.69 -4.12
N GLU A 32 -12.55 5.18 -5.16
CA GLU A 32 -12.54 3.77 -5.49
C GLU A 32 -11.28 3.39 -6.28
N VAL A 33 -10.52 2.44 -5.75
CA VAL A 33 -9.38 1.81 -6.41
C VAL A 33 -9.90 0.58 -7.14
N ARG A 34 -9.67 0.51 -8.45
CA ARG A 34 -10.05 -0.61 -9.31
C ARG A 34 -8.83 -1.21 -9.99
N GLY A 35 -8.91 -2.50 -10.27
CA GLY A 35 -7.86 -3.19 -10.99
C GLY A 35 -8.22 -4.65 -11.25
N THR A 36 -7.25 -5.37 -11.78
CA THR A 36 -7.37 -6.80 -12.06
C THR A 36 -6.10 -7.51 -11.64
N VAL A 37 -6.25 -8.58 -10.87
CA VAL A 37 -5.15 -9.49 -10.54
C VAL A 37 -5.07 -10.55 -11.63
N HIS A 38 -3.92 -10.62 -12.28
CA HIS A 38 -3.58 -11.62 -13.29
C HIS A 38 -2.75 -12.72 -12.67
N VAL A 39 -3.19 -13.97 -12.80
CA VAL A 39 -2.45 -15.13 -12.33
C VAL A 39 -2.14 -16.01 -13.51
N LYS A 40 -0.86 -16.34 -13.70
CA LYS A 40 -0.39 -17.24 -14.75
C LYS A 40 0.23 -18.47 -14.13
N GLY A 41 -0.31 -19.65 -14.48
CA GLY A 41 0.21 -20.94 -14.08
C GLY A 41 1.66 -21.15 -14.52
N GLY A 42 2.43 -21.77 -13.64
CA GLY A 42 3.83 -22.06 -13.87
C GLY A 42 4.09 -23.28 -14.75
N LYS A 43 5.11 -24.07 -14.42
CA LYS A 43 5.48 -25.29 -15.16
C LYS A 43 4.73 -26.54 -14.69
N ILE A 44 4.05 -26.47 -13.55
CA ILE A 44 3.29 -27.57 -12.95
C ILE A 44 1.94 -27.03 -12.46
N ALA A 45 0.94 -27.93 -12.40
CA ALA A 45 -0.34 -27.58 -11.76
C ALA A 45 -0.12 -27.28 -10.29
N GLN A 46 -0.81 -26.25 -9.78
CA GLN A 46 -0.73 -25.79 -8.40
C GLN A 46 -2.12 -25.50 -7.85
N ASP A 47 -2.29 -25.75 -6.56
CA ASP A 47 -3.47 -25.36 -5.82
C ASP A 47 -3.20 -24.03 -5.12
N ILE A 48 -4.00 -23.03 -5.42
CA ILE A 48 -3.97 -21.71 -4.80
C ILE A 48 -5.00 -21.73 -3.66
N ARG A 49 -4.61 -21.31 -2.47
CA ARG A 49 -5.53 -21.22 -1.33
C ARG A 49 -6.37 -19.97 -1.37
N TYR A 50 -5.74 -18.85 -1.72
CA TYR A 50 -6.41 -17.56 -1.86
C TYR A 50 -5.50 -16.50 -2.50
N ILE A 51 -6.12 -15.41 -2.88
CA ILE A 51 -5.44 -14.17 -3.23
C ILE A 51 -5.94 -13.10 -2.27
N ASP A 52 -5.03 -12.51 -1.53
CA ASP A 52 -5.29 -11.36 -0.66
C ASP A 52 -4.63 -10.09 -1.22
N LEU A 53 -5.35 -8.98 -1.11
CA LEU A 53 -4.81 -7.64 -1.36
C LEU A 53 -4.63 -6.89 -0.04
N GLN A 54 -3.51 -6.21 0.10
CA GLN A 54 -3.19 -5.39 1.26
C GLN A 54 -2.82 -3.99 0.80
N LEU A 55 -3.43 -2.99 1.41
CA LEU A 55 -3.00 -1.60 1.29
C LEU A 55 -1.98 -1.33 2.38
N ASN A 56 -0.74 -1.15 1.99
CA ASN A 56 0.37 -0.96 2.91
C ASN A 56 0.93 0.47 2.81
N THR A 57 1.32 1.03 3.96
CA THR A 57 2.08 2.28 4.02
C THR A 57 3.40 2.07 4.72
N LYS A 58 4.41 2.81 4.29
CA LYS A 58 5.72 2.85 4.93
C LYS A 58 5.77 4.02 5.90
N TYR A 59 6.23 3.76 7.13
CA TYR A 59 6.44 4.78 8.14
C TYR A 59 7.83 4.67 8.77
N VAL A 60 8.30 5.78 9.34
CA VAL A 60 9.60 5.86 10.00
C VAL A 60 9.38 5.97 11.49
N ILE A 61 10.08 5.13 12.25
CA ILE A 61 10.22 5.28 13.70
C ILE A 61 11.66 5.70 14.01
N VAL A 62 11.82 6.65 14.92
CA VAL A 62 13.14 7.01 15.46
C VAL A 62 13.30 6.28 16.78
N LYS A 63 14.33 5.45 16.88
CA LYS A 63 14.70 4.75 18.09
C LYS A 63 16.23 4.86 18.26
N ASP A 64 16.67 5.28 19.44
CA ASP A 64 18.11 5.45 19.78
C ASP A 64 18.83 6.36 18.75
N ASP A 65 18.19 7.45 18.33
CA ASP A 65 18.62 8.41 17.30
C ASP A 65 18.79 7.83 15.88
N GLU A 66 18.36 6.59 15.64
CA GLU A 66 18.35 5.94 14.33
C GLU A 66 16.95 5.89 13.70
N GLU A 67 16.88 6.16 12.39
CA GLU A 67 15.64 6.03 11.61
C GLU A 67 15.41 4.57 11.19
N HIS A 68 14.36 3.96 11.72
CA HIS A 68 13.91 2.63 11.31
C HIS A 68 12.68 2.73 10.42
N ARG A 69 12.75 2.16 9.23
CA ARG A 69 11.62 2.08 8.29
C ARG A 69 10.80 0.83 8.58
N LYS A 70 9.48 1.02 8.72
CA LYS A 70 8.54 -0.08 8.93
C LYS A 70 7.35 0.07 7.99
N TYR A 71 6.65 -1.03 7.77
CA TYR A 71 5.41 -1.06 7.02
C TYR A 71 4.24 -1.29 7.96
N ALA A 72 3.10 -0.73 7.63
CA ALA A 72 1.83 -0.99 8.29
C ALA A 72 0.77 -1.28 7.24
N THR A 73 -0.03 -2.30 7.47
CA THR A 73 -1.23 -2.58 6.68
C THR A 73 -2.35 -1.65 7.15
N ILE A 74 -2.87 -0.86 6.22
CA ILE A 74 -4.01 0.05 6.44
C ILE A 74 -5.31 -0.75 6.27
N HIS A 75 -5.38 -1.55 5.20
CA HIS A 75 -6.54 -2.33 4.84
C HIS A 75 -6.13 -3.65 4.18
N SER A 76 -6.93 -4.69 4.35
CA SER A 76 -6.73 -5.95 3.64
C SER A 76 -8.07 -6.59 3.31
N PHE A 77 -8.15 -7.26 2.16
CA PHE A 77 -9.34 -8.00 1.76
C PHE A 77 -8.99 -9.16 0.84
N ARG A 78 -9.85 -10.16 0.83
CA ARG A 78 -9.70 -11.34 0.00
C ARG A 78 -10.34 -11.13 -1.36
N VAL A 79 -9.54 -11.33 -2.43
CA VAL A 79 -10.02 -11.22 -3.82
C VAL A 79 -10.71 -12.52 -4.23
N THR A 80 -10.11 -13.68 -3.90
CA THR A 80 -10.69 -14.97 -4.24
C THR A 80 -10.35 -16.04 -3.21
N GLY A 81 -11.18 -17.08 -3.14
CA GLY A 81 -10.91 -18.30 -2.40
C GLY A 81 -9.99 -19.25 -3.17
N SER A 82 -10.05 -20.56 -2.81
CA SER A 82 -9.20 -21.58 -3.40
C SER A 82 -9.60 -21.93 -4.83
N PHE A 83 -8.58 -22.14 -5.67
CA PHE A 83 -8.72 -22.64 -7.04
C PHE A 83 -7.45 -23.41 -7.46
N ALA A 84 -7.60 -24.27 -8.47
CA ALA A 84 -6.45 -24.93 -9.10
C ALA A 84 -6.08 -24.19 -10.37
N ILE A 85 -4.77 -24.09 -10.66
CA ILE A 85 -4.26 -23.52 -11.90
C ILE A 85 -3.34 -24.50 -12.63
N GLN A 86 -3.61 -24.71 -13.92
CA GLN A 86 -2.82 -25.61 -14.76
C GLN A 86 -1.57 -24.91 -15.32
N PRO A 87 -0.57 -25.66 -15.80
CA PRO A 87 0.60 -25.07 -16.41
C PRO A 87 0.25 -24.15 -17.60
N GLY A 88 0.66 -22.89 -17.51
CA GLY A 88 0.43 -21.89 -18.54
C GLY A 88 -1.02 -21.34 -18.60
N GLU A 89 -1.91 -21.83 -17.77
CA GLU A 89 -3.27 -21.28 -17.64
C GLU A 89 -3.23 -19.86 -17.09
N GLU A 90 -4.19 -19.02 -17.51
CA GLU A 90 -4.29 -17.62 -17.08
C GLU A 90 -5.66 -17.37 -16.49
N HIS A 91 -5.68 -16.77 -15.31
CA HIS A 91 -6.88 -16.32 -14.63
C HIS A 91 -6.81 -14.82 -14.38
N GLN A 92 -7.97 -14.16 -14.40
CA GLN A 92 -8.12 -12.74 -14.13
C GLN A 92 -9.19 -12.54 -13.07
N PHE A 93 -8.87 -11.77 -12.04
CA PHE A 93 -9.76 -11.48 -10.92
C PHE A 93 -9.90 -9.97 -10.79
N PRO A 94 -11.00 -9.39 -11.32
CA PRO A 94 -11.27 -7.97 -11.12
C PRO A 94 -11.57 -7.69 -9.66
N PHE A 95 -11.13 -6.53 -9.18
CA PHE A 95 -11.41 -6.07 -7.83
C PHE A 95 -11.71 -4.57 -7.79
N ALA A 96 -12.41 -4.17 -6.73
CA ALA A 96 -12.60 -2.77 -6.37
C ALA A 96 -12.66 -2.63 -4.85
N PHE A 97 -12.07 -1.57 -4.32
CA PHE A 97 -12.22 -1.19 -2.93
C PHE A 97 -12.14 0.32 -2.78
N THR A 98 -12.78 0.85 -1.73
CA THR A 98 -12.68 2.28 -1.40
C THR A 98 -11.39 2.52 -0.63
N LEU A 99 -10.57 3.47 -1.11
CA LEU A 99 -9.35 3.88 -0.41
C LEU A 99 -9.74 4.49 0.95
N PRO A 100 -9.28 3.92 2.09
CA PRO A 100 -9.66 4.44 3.40
C PRO A 100 -9.34 5.93 3.54
N LEU A 101 -10.23 6.67 4.21
CA LEU A 101 -10.08 8.12 4.40
C LEU A 101 -8.83 8.49 5.20
N ASP A 102 -8.35 7.60 6.06
CA ASP A 102 -7.13 7.76 6.86
C ASP A 102 -5.85 7.31 6.12
N THR A 103 -5.96 6.97 4.83
CA THR A 103 -4.79 6.67 4.00
C THR A 103 -3.89 7.91 3.91
N PRO A 104 -2.60 7.81 4.29
CA PRO A 104 -1.70 8.95 4.26
C PRO A 104 -1.42 9.39 2.82
N ILE A 105 -1.38 10.69 2.59
CA ILE A 105 -0.96 11.24 1.29
C ILE A 105 0.53 10.99 1.05
N THR A 106 0.89 10.69 -0.20
CA THR A 106 2.26 10.33 -0.59
C THR A 106 3.11 11.58 -0.82
N VAL A 107 3.58 12.19 0.27
CA VAL A 107 4.49 13.34 0.21
C VAL A 107 5.78 13.01 0.97
N GLY A 108 6.91 13.39 0.42
CA GLY A 108 8.21 13.19 1.03
C GLY A 108 8.62 11.72 1.09
N LYS A 109 8.77 11.15 2.29
CA LYS A 109 9.19 9.75 2.51
C LYS A 109 7.99 8.80 2.74
N VAL A 110 6.77 9.26 2.57
CA VAL A 110 5.57 8.44 2.72
C VAL A 110 5.33 7.68 1.42
N GLU A 111 5.21 6.37 1.52
CA GLU A 111 4.90 5.50 0.39
C GLU A 111 3.64 4.71 0.72
N VAL A 112 2.77 4.56 -0.27
CA VAL A 112 1.58 3.69 -0.19
C VAL A 112 1.64 2.72 -1.36
N ALA A 113 1.31 1.46 -1.10
CA ALA A 113 1.30 0.43 -2.12
C ALA A 113 0.14 -0.54 -1.91
N VAL A 114 -0.39 -1.03 -3.02
CA VAL A 114 -1.23 -2.23 -3.07
C VAL A 114 -0.29 -3.42 -3.19
N VAL A 115 -0.38 -4.35 -2.25
CA VAL A 115 0.41 -5.58 -2.24
C VAL A 115 -0.54 -6.74 -2.45
N THR A 116 -0.26 -7.55 -3.45
CA THR A 116 -1.02 -8.75 -3.77
C THR A 116 -0.26 -9.96 -3.29
N ASP A 117 -0.87 -10.78 -2.44
CA ASP A 117 -0.31 -12.03 -1.96
C ASP A 117 -1.06 -13.22 -2.57
N LEU A 118 -0.35 -14.06 -3.32
CA LEU A 118 -0.81 -15.32 -3.88
C LEU A 118 -0.32 -16.48 -2.99
N ASP A 119 -1.21 -17.06 -2.23
CA ASP A 119 -0.90 -18.19 -1.34
C ASP A 119 -0.96 -19.51 -2.12
N ILE A 120 0.18 -20.20 -2.22
CA ILE A 120 0.35 -21.43 -2.99
C ILE A 120 0.47 -22.62 -2.04
N GLN A 121 -0.50 -23.55 -2.09
CA GLN A 121 -0.48 -24.72 -1.22
C GLN A 121 0.76 -25.58 -1.47
N GLY A 122 1.60 -25.74 -0.42
CA GLY A 122 2.83 -26.52 -0.49
C GLY A 122 3.92 -25.96 -1.41
N GLY A 123 3.81 -24.69 -1.78
CA GLY A 123 4.78 -23.94 -2.58
C GLY A 123 5.33 -22.73 -1.83
N ILE A 124 6.08 -21.88 -2.55
CA ILE A 124 6.49 -20.58 -2.09
C ILE A 124 5.48 -19.55 -2.61
N ASP A 125 4.87 -18.82 -1.71
CA ASP A 125 3.94 -17.75 -2.02
C ASP A 125 4.58 -16.71 -2.94
N LYS A 126 3.76 -16.08 -3.75
CA LYS A 126 4.17 -15.00 -4.66
C LYS A 126 3.46 -13.72 -4.28
N SER A 127 4.14 -12.63 -4.44
CA SER A 127 3.58 -11.31 -4.21
C SER A 127 3.92 -10.35 -5.33
N ASP A 128 3.07 -9.36 -5.47
CA ASP A 128 3.26 -8.22 -6.36
C ASP A 128 3.08 -6.93 -5.58
N HIS A 129 3.69 -5.82 -6.05
CA HIS A 129 3.76 -4.55 -5.31
C HIS A 129 3.57 -3.37 -6.24
N ASP A 130 2.39 -2.77 -6.22
CA ASP A 130 2.04 -1.61 -7.01
C ASP A 130 2.00 -0.37 -6.14
N ARG A 131 2.91 0.56 -6.39
CA ARG A 131 2.89 1.85 -5.71
C ARG A 131 1.76 2.69 -6.26
N ILE A 132 1.05 3.36 -5.35
CA ILE A 132 0.04 4.35 -5.69
C ILE A 132 0.42 5.72 -5.14
N PHE A 133 0.04 6.76 -5.87
CA PHE A 133 0.11 8.13 -5.41
C PHE A 133 -1.20 8.49 -4.72
N VAL A 134 -1.13 8.83 -3.45
CA VAL A 134 -2.28 9.34 -2.70
C VAL A 134 -2.16 10.85 -2.60
N GLU A 135 -3.02 11.55 -3.31
CA GLU A 135 -3.06 12.99 -3.39
C GLU A 135 -3.95 13.58 -2.29
N ALA A 136 -3.67 14.80 -1.87
CA ALA A 136 -4.56 15.49 -0.96
C ALA A 136 -5.84 15.91 -1.69
N HIS A 137 -6.99 15.70 -1.05
CA HIS A 137 -8.25 16.18 -1.61
C HIS A 137 -8.19 17.71 -1.85
N PRO A 138 -8.77 18.26 -2.92
CA PRO A 138 -8.68 19.68 -3.25
C PRO A 138 -9.04 20.65 -2.13
N TRP A 139 -10.00 20.32 -1.26
CA TRP A 139 -10.33 21.17 -0.11
C TRP A 139 -9.20 21.21 0.93
N ILE A 140 -8.42 20.12 1.10
CA ILE A 140 -7.24 20.08 1.97
C ILE A 140 -6.15 21.00 1.37
N GLU A 141 -5.95 20.95 0.07
CA GLU A 141 -5.00 21.84 -0.62
C GLU A 141 -5.36 23.33 -0.42
N ASN A 142 -6.63 23.67 -0.48
CA ASN A 142 -7.11 25.02 -0.20
C ASN A 142 -6.79 25.47 1.24
N VAL A 143 -7.01 24.60 2.22
CA VAL A 143 -6.67 24.89 3.63
C VAL A 143 -5.17 25.05 3.81
N LEU A 144 -4.36 24.18 3.21
CA LEU A 144 -2.91 24.26 3.28
C LEU A 144 -2.39 25.53 2.59
N GLY A 145 -2.94 25.89 1.44
CA GLY A 145 -2.63 27.15 0.75
C GLY A 145 -2.97 28.37 1.59
N ALA A 146 -4.10 28.36 2.30
CA ALA A 146 -4.44 29.44 3.23
C ALA A 146 -3.41 29.55 4.38
N ILE A 147 -2.96 28.43 4.94
CA ILE A 147 -1.91 28.39 5.97
C ILE A 147 -0.58 28.93 5.42
N GLU A 148 -0.21 28.58 4.20
CA GLU A 148 0.99 29.10 3.54
C GLU A 148 0.90 30.62 3.29
N ASN A 149 -0.26 31.13 2.88
CA ASN A 149 -0.51 32.56 2.70
C ASN A 149 -0.41 33.34 4.02
N LEU A 150 -0.64 32.70 5.18
CA LEU A 150 -0.39 33.28 6.50
C LEU A 150 1.10 33.27 6.90
N GLY A 151 2.00 32.87 5.99
CA GLY A 151 3.45 32.87 6.21
C GLY A 151 3.99 31.60 6.88
N PHE A 152 3.21 30.53 6.98
CA PHE A 152 3.70 29.25 7.47
C PHE A 152 4.24 28.42 6.31
N ARG A 153 5.33 27.69 6.56
CA ARG A 153 5.91 26.75 5.59
C ARG A 153 5.88 25.32 6.11
N LEU A 154 5.58 24.39 5.23
CA LEU A 154 5.63 22.97 5.55
C LEU A 154 7.05 22.58 5.98
N LYS A 155 7.23 22.17 7.23
CA LYS A 155 8.51 21.77 7.81
C LYS A 155 8.81 20.29 7.59
N LYS A 156 7.82 19.42 7.87
CA LYS A 156 7.99 17.96 7.81
C LYS A 156 6.63 17.29 7.67
N GLN A 157 6.60 16.26 6.84
CA GLN A 157 5.49 15.32 6.81
C GLN A 157 6.00 13.94 7.23
N THR A 158 5.29 13.30 8.13
CA THR A 158 5.64 11.97 8.65
C THR A 158 4.37 11.19 8.86
N ALA A 159 4.33 9.95 8.40
CA ALA A 159 3.30 9.00 8.80
C ALA A 159 3.74 8.33 10.10
N ASN A 160 2.91 8.41 11.14
CA ASN A 160 3.16 7.75 12.42
C ASN A 160 2.04 6.76 12.69
N LYS A 161 2.39 5.57 13.18
CA LYS A 161 1.40 4.59 13.63
C LYS A 161 0.79 5.08 14.96
N HIS A 162 -0.52 5.36 14.94
CA HIS A 162 -1.29 5.59 16.17
C HIS A 162 -1.98 4.28 16.57
N PRO A 163 -2.25 4.02 17.87
CA PRO A 163 -2.90 2.79 18.32
C PRO A 163 -4.27 2.54 17.69
N THR A 164 -4.93 3.57 17.17
CA THR A 164 -6.30 3.51 16.62
C THR A 164 -6.41 3.93 15.16
N SER A 165 -5.38 4.53 14.54
CA SER A 165 -5.43 4.94 13.13
C SER A 165 -4.05 5.29 12.58
N SER A 166 -3.88 5.18 11.26
CA SER A 166 -2.72 5.74 10.54
C SER A 166 -2.93 7.23 10.38
N VAL A 167 -2.09 8.07 10.96
CA VAL A 167 -2.23 9.52 10.86
C VAL A 167 -1.02 10.12 10.18
N ALA A 168 -1.24 10.85 9.10
CA ALA A 168 -0.23 11.70 8.50
C ALA A 168 -0.22 13.04 9.24
N PHE A 169 0.97 13.46 9.72
CA PHE A 169 1.14 14.76 10.35
C PHE A 169 1.87 15.70 9.39
N ARG A 170 1.32 16.92 9.21
CA ARG A 170 2.03 18.04 8.60
C ARG A 170 2.43 19.03 9.69
N SER A 171 3.71 19.36 9.77
CA SER A 171 4.24 20.38 10.66
C SER A 171 4.64 21.60 9.84
N PHE A 172 4.16 22.78 10.23
CA PHE A 172 4.46 24.05 9.58
C PHE A 172 5.32 24.94 10.47
N LYS A 173 6.25 25.65 9.87
CA LYS A 173 7.08 26.66 10.56
C LYS A 173 6.70 28.05 10.05
N ASN A 174 6.54 29.00 10.97
CA ASN A 174 6.39 30.41 10.60
C ASN A 174 7.71 30.93 10.03
N SER A 175 7.65 31.55 8.85
CA SER A 175 8.82 32.10 8.16
C SER A 175 9.34 33.41 8.75
N SER A 176 8.52 34.10 9.55
CA SER A 176 8.80 35.48 9.99
C SER A 176 9.12 35.64 11.48
N SER A 177 9.06 34.59 12.30
CA SER A 177 9.32 34.73 13.75
C SER A 177 9.90 33.47 14.37
N SER A 178 10.97 33.66 15.14
CA SER A 178 11.62 32.62 15.95
C SER A 178 10.88 32.30 17.28
N ARG A 179 9.70 32.87 17.53
CA ARG A 179 9.00 32.80 18.83
C ARG A 179 7.62 32.16 18.81
N LEU A 180 7.09 31.75 17.67
CA LEU A 180 5.80 31.03 17.63
C LEU A 180 6.01 29.52 17.60
N PRO A 181 5.20 28.75 18.34
CA PRO A 181 5.30 27.29 18.33
C PRO A 181 4.97 26.75 16.94
N ASP A 182 5.58 25.64 16.59
CA ASP A 182 5.26 24.89 15.37
C ASP A 182 3.78 24.48 15.41
N ILE A 183 3.02 24.81 14.35
CA ILE A 183 1.64 24.34 14.21
C ILE A 183 1.69 22.91 13.69
N ILE A 184 1.10 22.00 14.47
CA ILE A 184 0.90 20.61 14.07
C ILE A 184 -0.53 20.48 13.59
N VAL A 185 -0.72 20.32 12.28
CA VAL A 185 -2.03 20.03 11.71
C VAL A 185 -2.22 18.52 11.72
N ARG A 186 -3.13 18.05 12.55
CA ARG A 186 -3.62 16.67 12.53
C ARG A 186 -4.73 16.58 11.48
N CYS A 187 -4.48 15.89 10.39
CA CYS A 187 -5.57 15.45 9.53
C CYS A 187 -6.24 14.23 10.19
N LEU A 188 -7.16 14.50 11.12
CA LEU A 188 -8.11 13.51 11.60
C LEU A 188 -9.27 13.53 10.61
N MET A 189 -9.39 12.48 9.83
CA MET A 189 -10.63 12.22 9.10
C MET A 189 -11.40 11.19 9.92
N ASN A 190 -12.55 11.63 10.44
CA ASN A 190 -13.56 10.76 11.06
C ASN A 190 -14.37 10.08 9.96
#